data_d4eea4214eae432814c8e4b85733186b
#
_entry.id   d4eea4214eae432814c8e4b85733186b
#
_cell.length_a   1.000
_cell.length_b   1.000
_cell.length_c   1.000
_cell.angle_alpha   90.00
_cell.angle_beta   90.00
_cell.angle_gamma   90.00
#
_symmetry.space_group_name_H-M   'P 1'
#
loop_
_entity.id
_entity.type
_entity.pdbx_description
1 polymer ?
#
loop_
_entity_poly.entity_id
_entity_poly.type
_entity_poly.pdbx_seq_one_letter_code
_entity_poly.pdbx_strand_id
1 'polypeptide(L)'
;MKYRNNLQPFLILTFLCVWLCCMPVLALASTTNLTTGVPDEVSLHVEITGEGTVTIGEVRLSATGTVSVKRHQPFTVSLEPKSGYQVSDVRLNGELVLASLKDGKLVIDALNLDGTLSVTFSKTPGSWNGSNPRTGDQQATVAMIAALTAAASLMLLQLLRKKNIFR
;
A
#
# COMPACT_ATOMS: atom_id res chain seq x y z
N MET A 1 31.94 69.40 -67.02
CA MET A 1 30.91 68.58 -66.33
C MET A 1 31.64 67.53 -65.54
N LYS A 2 31.60 67.59 -64.22
CA LYS A 2 32.38 66.76 -63.33
C LYS A 2 31.42 65.71 -62.71
N TYR A 3 31.35 64.51 -63.31
CA TYR A 3 30.60 63.37 -62.71
C TYR A 3 31.36 62.95 -61.51
N ARG A 4 30.89 63.33 -60.32
CA ARG A 4 31.35 62.78 -59.06
C ARG A 4 30.65 61.44 -58.84
N ASN A 5 31.46 60.42 -58.88
CA ASN A 5 31.05 59.03 -58.68
C ASN A 5 30.39 58.85 -57.32
N ASN A 6 29.05 58.79 -57.29
CA ASN A 6 28.28 58.39 -56.14
C ASN A 6 28.24 56.83 -55.96
N LEU A 7 29.23 56.15 -56.57
CA LEU A 7 29.31 54.67 -56.46
C LEU A 7 29.88 54.19 -55.11
N GLN A 8 30.60 55.06 -54.41
CA GLN A 8 31.26 54.72 -53.18
C GLN A 8 30.26 54.26 -52.05
N PRO A 9 29.16 54.96 -51.77
CA PRO A 9 28.26 54.53 -50.75
C PRO A 9 27.52 53.21 -51.08
N PHE A 10 27.29 52.98 -52.37
CA PHE A 10 26.63 51.75 -52.85
C PHE A 10 27.52 50.52 -52.72
N LEU A 11 28.81 50.63 -52.97
CA LEU A 11 29.80 49.56 -52.76
C LEU A 11 29.99 49.22 -51.27
N ILE A 12 29.97 50.24 -50.42
CA ILE A 12 30.10 50.01 -48.95
C ILE A 12 28.85 49.29 -48.41
N LEU A 13 27.66 49.67 -48.88
CA LEU A 13 26.42 49.09 -48.48
C LEU A 13 26.30 47.61 -48.92
N THR A 14 26.73 47.30 -50.15
CA THR A 14 26.74 45.90 -50.64
C THR A 14 27.77 45.05 -49.93
N PHE A 15 28.94 45.59 -49.57
CA PHE A 15 29.94 44.86 -48.78
C PHE A 15 29.49 44.58 -47.35
N LEU A 16 28.77 45.54 -46.76
CA LEU A 16 28.19 45.39 -45.44
C LEU A 16 27.10 44.28 -45.39
N CYS A 17 26.25 44.27 -46.47
CA CYS A 17 25.22 43.24 -46.59
C CYS A 17 25.80 41.82 -46.76
N VAL A 18 26.84 41.68 -47.60
CA VAL A 18 27.52 40.39 -47.80
C VAL A 18 28.24 39.96 -46.55
N TRP A 19 28.82 40.87 -45.76
CA TRP A 19 29.47 40.51 -44.47
C TRP A 19 28.51 40.12 -43.41
N LEU A 20 27.30 40.71 -43.36
CA LEU A 20 26.23 40.31 -42.45
C LEU A 20 25.61 38.92 -42.80
N CYS A 21 25.53 38.60 -44.12
CA CYS A 21 25.03 37.32 -44.59
C CYS A 21 26.02 36.16 -44.40
N CYS A 22 27.32 36.45 -44.27
CA CYS A 22 28.38 35.46 -44.07
C CYS A 22 28.70 35.19 -42.60
N MET A 23 27.94 35.75 -41.63
CA MET A 23 28.07 35.33 -40.23
C MET A 23 27.65 33.87 -40.12
N PRO A 24 28.58 32.94 -39.79
CA PRO A 24 28.17 31.58 -39.48
C PRO A 24 27.23 31.66 -38.30
N VAL A 25 25.98 31.31 -38.54
CA VAL A 25 25.07 30.96 -37.41
C VAL A 25 25.74 29.80 -36.72
N LEU A 26 26.45 30.10 -35.64
CA LEU A 26 26.86 29.09 -34.67
C LEU A 26 25.54 28.51 -34.09
N ALA A 27 24.98 27.55 -34.82
CA ALA A 27 23.97 26.69 -34.29
C ALA A 27 24.64 26.00 -33.12
N LEU A 28 24.34 26.46 -31.89
CA LEU A 28 24.55 25.74 -30.69
C LEU A 28 23.67 24.47 -30.81
N ALA A 29 24.24 23.43 -31.42
CA ALA A 29 23.70 22.10 -31.36
C ALA A 29 23.81 21.71 -29.88
N SER A 30 22.75 22.01 -29.13
CA SER A 30 22.55 21.45 -27.80
C SER A 30 22.39 19.94 -28.02
N THR A 31 23.48 19.21 -27.89
CA THR A 31 23.42 17.75 -27.80
C THR A 31 22.72 17.41 -26.48
N THR A 32 21.41 17.30 -26.56
CA THR A 32 20.62 16.67 -25.50
C THR A 32 21.00 15.20 -25.53
N ASN A 33 21.95 14.82 -24.69
CA ASN A 33 22.21 13.42 -24.42
C ASN A 33 20.96 12.87 -23.72
N LEU A 34 20.02 12.39 -24.51
CA LEU A 34 18.89 11.62 -24.02
C LEU A 34 19.44 10.25 -23.59
N THR A 35 19.95 10.18 -22.37
CA THR A 35 20.28 8.89 -21.77
C THR A 35 18.96 8.21 -21.44
N THR A 36 18.39 7.48 -22.37
CA THR A 36 17.26 6.56 -22.16
C THR A 36 17.80 5.33 -21.44
N GLY A 37 18.36 5.51 -20.25
CA GLY A 37 18.61 4.41 -19.34
C GLY A 37 17.30 4.02 -18.70
N VAL A 38 16.88 2.78 -18.86
CA VAL A 38 15.82 2.22 -18.00
C VAL A 38 16.34 2.28 -16.57
N PRO A 39 15.64 2.93 -15.63
CA PRO A 39 16.10 2.97 -14.24
C PRO A 39 16.34 1.57 -13.71
N ASP A 40 17.47 1.36 -13.04
CA ASP A 40 17.80 0.08 -12.40
C ASP A 40 16.95 -0.20 -11.16
N GLU A 41 16.16 0.79 -10.76
CA GLU A 41 15.28 0.73 -9.59
C GLU A 41 13.83 0.97 -9.99
N VAL A 42 12.93 0.39 -9.22
CA VAL A 42 11.48 0.58 -9.31
C VAL A 42 10.96 1.02 -7.95
N SER A 43 9.85 1.78 -7.97
CA SER A 43 9.19 2.25 -6.77
C SER A 43 8.23 1.20 -6.24
N LEU A 44 8.38 0.81 -4.99
CA LEU A 44 7.41 -0.02 -4.28
C LEU A 44 6.64 0.87 -3.30
N HIS A 45 5.36 1.09 -3.57
CA HIS A 45 4.46 1.77 -2.65
C HIS A 45 3.98 0.78 -1.59
N VAL A 46 4.25 1.07 -0.32
CA VAL A 46 3.90 0.20 0.82
C VAL A 46 2.76 0.84 1.58
N GLU A 47 1.61 0.19 1.60
CA GLU A 47 0.44 0.57 2.36
C GLU A 47 0.38 -0.25 3.65
N ILE A 48 0.35 0.42 4.80
CA ILE A 48 0.31 -0.24 6.11
C ILE A 48 -1.01 0.12 6.79
N THR A 49 -1.77 -0.91 7.15
CA THR A 49 -3.00 -0.79 7.93
C THR A 49 -2.83 -1.52 9.26
N GLY A 50 -3.20 -0.87 10.37
CA GLY A 50 -3.02 -1.42 11.72
C GLY A 50 -1.66 -1.07 12.32
N GLU A 51 -1.25 -1.79 13.38
CA GLU A 51 -0.02 -1.48 14.11
C GLU A 51 1.05 -2.55 13.91
N GLY A 52 2.13 -2.17 13.24
CA GLY A 52 3.26 -3.02 12.93
C GLY A 52 4.31 -2.26 12.14
N THR A 53 5.36 -2.94 11.76
CA THR A 53 6.47 -2.38 10.99
C THR A 53 6.79 -3.28 9.81
N VAL A 54 7.06 -2.66 8.67
CA VAL A 54 7.51 -3.31 7.44
C VAL A 54 8.95 -2.87 7.17
N THR A 55 9.85 -3.82 7.04
CA THR A 55 11.26 -3.55 6.73
C THR A 55 11.61 -4.15 5.37
N ILE A 56 12.18 -3.35 4.48
CA ILE A 56 12.60 -3.73 3.14
C ILE A 56 14.07 -3.31 2.98
N GLY A 57 14.97 -4.28 2.93
CA GLY A 57 16.40 -4.00 2.98
C GLY A 57 16.77 -3.26 4.26
N GLU A 58 17.25 -2.03 4.14
CA GLU A 58 17.61 -1.16 5.29
C GLU A 58 16.48 -0.17 5.66
N VAL A 59 15.44 -0.08 4.84
CA VAL A 59 14.34 0.88 5.06
C VAL A 59 13.29 0.27 5.96
N ARG A 60 12.98 0.94 7.06
CA ARG A 60 11.95 0.56 8.02
C ARG A 60 10.78 1.54 7.95
N LEU A 61 9.58 1.01 7.73
CA LEU A 61 8.34 1.77 7.63
C LEU A 61 7.37 1.35 8.72
N SER A 62 6.85 2.33 9.45
CA SER A 62 5.74 2.15 10.41
C SER A 62 4.43 2.81 9.95
N ALA A 63 4.46 3.45 8.78
CA ALA A 63 3.33 4.07 8.12
C ALA A 63 3.48 3.88 6.61
N THR A 64 2.43 4.13 5.86
CA THR A 64 2.44 4.11 4.40
C THR A 64 3.56 4.96 3.83
N GLY A 65 4.30 4.42 2.88
CA GLY A 65 5.47 5.07 2.28
C GLY A 65 5.88 4.41 0.97
N THR A 66 6.96 4.90 0.37
CA THR A 66 7.52 4.37 -0.87
C THR A 66 8.99 4.03 -0.67
N VAL A 67 9.40 2.89 -1.20
CA VAL A 67 10.77 2.38 -1.14
C VAL A 67 11.25 2.06 -2.55
N SER A 68 12.48 2.46 -2.88
CA SER A 68 13.15 2.03 -4.10
C SER A 68 13.72 0.64 -3.91
N VAL A 69 13.42 -0.27 -4.83
CA VAL A 69 13.96 -1.63 -4.88
C VAL A 69 14.61 -1.87 -6.24
N LYS A 70 15.64 -2.70 -6.26
CA LYS A 70 16.34 -3.01 -7.52
C LYS A 70 15.44 -3.82 -8.45
N ARG A 71 15.39 -3.38 -9.69
CA ARG A 71 14.69 -4.08 -10.76
C ARG A 71 15.34 -5.43 -11.03
N HIS A 72 14.54 -6.44 -11.38
CA HIS A 72 15.01 -7.79 -11.73
C HIS A 72 15.80 -8.51 -10.63
N GLN A 73 15.71 -8.06 -9.39
CA GLN A 73 16.35 -8.73 -8.25
C GLN A 73 15.31 -9.09 -7.18
N PRO A 74 15.36 -10.29 -6.62
CA PRO A 74 14.51 -10.66 -5.50
C PRO A 74 14.91 -9.86 -4.25
N PHE A 75 13.94 -9.55 -3.43
CA PHE A 75 14.17 -8.87 -2.16
C PHE A 75 13.28 -9.44 -1.06
N THR A 76 13.69 -9.25 0.17
CA THR A 76 12.97 -9.75 1.34
C THR A 76 12.28 -8.61 2.05
N VAL A 77 11.00 -8.82 2.36
CA VAL A 77 10.19 -7.95 3.21
C VAL A 77 10.04 -8.62 4.56
N SER A 78 10.42 -7.94 5.64
CA SER A 78 10.22 -8.40 7.01
C SER A 78 9.03 -7.67 7.62
N LEU A 79 8.08 -8.42 8.17
CA LEU A 79 6.85 -7.93 8.78
C LEU A 79 6.91 -8.16 10.28
N GLU A 80 6.89 -7.08 11.05
CA GLU A 80 6.96 -7.12 12.52
C GLU A 80 5.66 -6.54 13.08
N PRO A 81 4.65 -7.36 13.40
CA PRO A 81 3.45 -6.89 14.08
C PRO A 81 3.80 -6.40 15.48
N LYS A 82 3.15 -5.33 15.93
CA LYS A 82 3.25 -4.85 17.32
C LYS A 82 2.64 -5.87 18.28
N SER A 83 3.05 -5.85 19.54
CA SER A 83 2.48 -6.71 20.58
C SER A 83 0.95 -6.64 20.61
N GLY A 84 0.29 -7.79 20.53
CA GLY A 84 -1.16 -7.91 20.43
C GLY A 84 -1.73 -7.78 19.01
N TYR A 85 -0.86 -7.68 17.99
CA TYR A 85 -1.24 -7.69 16.58
C TYR A 85 -0.63 -8.89 15.86
N GLN A 86 -1.23 -9.26 14.76
CA GLN A 86 -0.75 -10.29 13.85
C GLN A 86 -0.91 -9.83 12.40
N VAL A 87 -0.11 -10.39 11.50
CA VAL A 87 -0.31 -10.17 10.06
C VAL A 87 -1.58 -10.89 9.64
N SER A 88 -2.55 -10.17 9.09
CA SER A 88 -3.83 -10.73 8.67
C SER A 88 -4.00 -10.79 7.16
N ASP A 89 -3.42 -9.84 6.43
CA ASP A 89 -3.48 -9.81 4.97
C ASP A 89 -2.18 -9.21 4.41
N VAL A 90 -1.67 -9.78 3.33
CA VAL A 90 -0.53 -9.25 2.57
C VAL A 90 -0.82 -9.41 1.10
N ARG A 91 -0.80 -8.31 0.35
CA ARG A 91 -1.07 -8.29 -1.08
C ARG A 91 0.03 -7.57 -1.83
N LEU A 92 0.47 -8.17 -2.91
CA LEU A 92 1.38 -7.55 -3.87
C LEU A 92 0.61 -7.28 -5.16
N ASN A 93 0.51 -6.02 -5.57
CA ASN A 93 -0.27 -5.60 -6.73
C ASN A 93 -1.73 -6.13 -6.73
N GLY A 94 -2.33 -6.22 -5.52
CA GLY A 94 -3.67 -6.75 -5.32
C GLY A 94 -3.76 -8.28 -5.19
N GLU A 95 -2.72 -9.03 -5.52
CA GLU A 95 -2.67 -10.48 -5.36
C GLU A 95 -2.29 -10.87 -3.93
N LEU A 96 -3.00 -11.84 -3.37
CA LEU A 96 -2.76 -12.32 -2.01
C LEU A 96 -1.47 -13.17 -1.96
N VAL A 97 -0.48 -12.71 -1.20
CA VAL A 97 0.81 -13.39 -1.02
C VAL A 97 1.07 -13.86 0.42
N LEU A 98 0.06 -13.80 1.27
CA LEU A 98 0.15 -14.18 2.69
C LEU A 98 0.64 -15.62 2.89
N ALA A 99 0.27 -16.54 2.01
CA ALA A 99 0.69 -17.95 2.08
C ALA A 99 2.21 -18.15 1.91
N SER A 100 2.89 -17.18 1.31
CA SER A 100 4.34 -17.17 1.12
C SER A 100 5.11 -16.60 2.32
N LEU A 101 4.39 -16.09 3.34
CA LEU A 101 4.99 -15.55 4.54
C LEU A 101 5.53 -16.67 5.43
N LYS A 102 6.84 -16.66 5.72
CA LYS A 102 7.51 -17.60 6.62
C LYS A 102 8.28 -16.81 7.68
N ASP A 103 8.01 -17.10 8.95
CA ASP A 103 8.68 -16.46 10.09
C ASP A 103 8.69 -14.92 10.03
N GLY A 104 7.58 -14.32 9.60
CA GLY A 104 7.46 -12.88 9.42
C GLY A 104 8.23 -12.31 8.22
N LYS A 105 8.79 -13.17 7.35
CA LYS A 105 9.52 -12.77 6.16
C LYS A 105 8.81 -13.24 4.89
N LEU A 106 8.69 -12.33 3.96
CA LEU A 106 8.16 -12.57 2.63
C LEU A 106 9.28 -12.31 1.61
N VAL A 107 9.58 -13.30 0.80
CA VAL A 107 10.49 -13.14 -0.34
C VAL A 107 9.63 -12.79 -1.54
N ILE A 108 9.90 -11.64 -2.13
CA ILE A 108 9.26 -11.18 -3.36
C ILE A 108 10.24 -11.42 -4.50
N ASP A 109 9.75 -12.11 -5.54
CA ASP A 109 10.48 -12.24 -6.78
C ASP A 109 10.70 -10.86 -7.41
N ALA A 110 11.57 -10.80 -8.41
CA ALA A 110 11.95 -9.54 -9.03
C ALA A 110 10.74 -8.72 -9.54
N LEU A 111 10.71 -7.44 -9.20
CA LEU A 111 9.78 -6.49 -9.79
C LEU A 111 10.37 -5.88 -11.07
N ASN A 112 9.54 -5.76 -12.09
CA ASN A 112 9.92 -5.16 -13.37
C ASN A 112 9.35 -3.75 -13.56
N LEU A 113 8.30 -3.44 -12.82
CA LEU A 113 7.57 -2.18 -12.83
C LEU A 113 7.30 -1.76 -11.39
N ASP A 114 6.90 -0.51 -11.22
CA ASP A 114 6.42 0.01 -9.95
C ASP A 114 5.30 -0.88 -9.42
N GLY A 115 5.28 -1.10 -8.12
CA GLY A 115 4.34 -2.01 -7.47
C GLY A 115 3.75 -1.43 -6.20
N THR A 116 2.68 -2.07 -5.74
CA THR A 116 2.04 -1.76 -4.46
C THR A 116 2.05 -2.99 -3.57
N LEU A 117 2.58 -2.84 -2.35
CA LEU A 117 2.54 -3.84 -1.29
C LEU A 117 1.57 -3.36 -0.20
N SER A 118 0.46 -4.04 -0.04
CA SER A 118 -0.51 -3.73 1.01
C SER A 118 -0.39 -4.76 2.14
N VAL A 119 -0.16 -4.28 3.35
CA VAL A 119 0.03 -5.10 4.57
C VAL A 119 -0.98 -4.68 5.61
N THR A 120 -1.75 -5.65 6.12
CA THR A 120 -2.73 -5.41 7.18
C THR A 120 -2.33 -6.16 8.45
N PHE A 121 -2.15 -5.40 9.52
CA PHE A 121 -1.98 -5.93 10.87
C PHE A 121 -3.31 -5.85 11.61
N SER A 122 -3.84 -6.97 12.10
CA SER A 122 -5.06 -7.02 12.90
C SER A 122 -4.75 -7.43 14.35
N LYS A 123 -5.61 -7.04 15.26
CA LYS A 123 -5.48 -7.50 16.66
C LYS A 123 -5.62 -9.01 16.74
N THR A 124 -4.72 -9.64 17.47
CA THR A 124 -4.78 -11.08 17.72
C THR A 124 -6.06 -11.41 18.50
N PRO A 125 -6.91 -12.32 18.01
CA PRO A 125 -8.07 -12.78 18.75
C PRO A 125 -7.63 -13.34 20.11
N GLY A 126 -8.10 -12.74 21.20
CA GLY A 126 -7.70 -13.12 22.57
C GLY A 126 -6.73 -12.17 23.28
N SER A 127 -6.13 -11.21 22.59
CA SER A 127 -5.34 -10.13 23.20
C SER A 127 -6.21 -8.96 23.68
N TRP A 128 -7.38 -9.24 24.23
CA TRP A 128 -8.22 -8.24 24.87
C TRP A 128 -7.69 -7.95 26.28
N ASN A 129 -6.73 -7.04 26.40
CA ASN A 129 -6.41 -6.36 27.65
C ASN A 129 -7.45 -5.26 27.92
N GLY A 130 -8.67 -5.62 28.04
CA GLY A 130 -9.72 -4.66 28.35
C GLY A 130 -10.95 -5.44 28.76
N SER A 131 -11.40 -5.20 29.97
CA SER A 131 -12.66 -5.65 30.53
C SER A 131 -13.66 -5.95 29.41
N ASN A 132 -13.79 -7.24 29.12
CA ASN A 132 -14.89 -7.75 28.33
C ASN A 132 -16.15 -7.11 28.93
N PRO A 133 -16.95 -6.32 28.21
CA PRO A 133 -18.28 -6.05 28.70
C PRO A 133 -18.90 -7.45 28.81
N ARG A 134 -19.06 -7.92 30.03
CA ARG A 134 -19.90 -9.09 30.31
C ARG A 134 -21.27 -8.69 29.75
N THR A 135 -21.50 -9.00 28.49
CA THR A 135 -22.87 -9.07 27.99
C THR A 135 -23.53 -10.15 28.79
N GLY A 136 -24.39 -9.76 29.71
CA GLY A 136 -25.11 -10.62 30.65
C GLY A 136 -26.07 -11.61 29.98
N ASP A 137 -25.96 -11.83 28.68
CA ASP A 137 -26.86 -12.67 27.89
C ASP A 137 -26.71 -14.19 28.20
N GLN A 138 -25.53 -14.63 28.63
CA GLN A 138 -25.38 -16.04 28.98
C GLN A 138 -26.06 -16.41 30.30
N GLN A 139 -26.13 -15.52 31.29
CA GLN A 139 -26.88 -15.77 32.52
C GLN A 139 -28.40 -15.65 32.31
N ALA A 140 -28.83 -14.75 31.42
CA ALA A 140 -30.24 -14.59 31.06
C ALA A 140 -30.78 -15.84 30.33
N THR A 141 -30.01 -16.41 29.40
CA THR A 141 -30.42 -17.63 28.68
C THR A 141 -30.48 -18.86 29.59
N VAL A 142 -29.50 -19.03 30.47
CA VAL A 142 -29.51 -20.14 31.44
C VAL A 142 -30.68 -19.98 32.43
N ALA A 143 -30.95 -18.79 32.93
CA ALA A 143 -32.09 -18.51 33.80
C ALA A 143 -33.44 -18.73 33.11
N MET A 144 -33.59 -18.34 31.83
CA MET A 144 -34.80 -18.63 31.08
C MET A 144 -35.03 -20.12 30.85
N ILE A 145 -34.01 -20.87 30.52
CA ILE A 145 -34.14 -22.33 30.34
C ILE A 145 -34.50 -23.00 31.66
N ALA A 146 -33.91 -22.59 32.79
CA ALA A 146 -34.25 -23.11 34.11
C ALA A 146 -35.71 -22.80 34.52
N ALA A 147 -36.19 -21.58 34.23
CA ALA A 147 -37.56 -21.19 34.48
C ALA A 147 -38.60 -21.98 33.66
N LEU A 148 -38.32 -22.23 32.38
CA LEU A 148 -39.17 -23.02 31.50
C LEU A 148 -39.28 -24.49 31.92
N THR A 149 -38.17 -25.09 32.36
CA THR A 149 -38.18 -26.49 32.87
C THR A 149 -38.91 -26.62 34.20
N ALA A 150 -38.80 -25.64 35.10
CA ALA A 150 -39.55 -25.61 36.34
C ALA A 150 -41.08 -25.46 36.13
N ALA A 151 -41.49 -24.60 35.20
CA ALA A 151 -42.89 -24.42 34.84
C ALA A 151 -43.52 -25.68 34.23
N ALA A 152 -42.79 -26.34 33.34
CA ALA A 152 -43.23 -27.59 32.71
C ALA A 152 -43.39 -28.74 33.72
N SER A 153 -42.51 -28.85 34.71
CA SER A 153 -42.59 -29.88 35.76
C SER A 153 -43.78 -29.64 36.71
N LEU A 154 -44.05 -28.37 37.06
CA LEU A 154 -45.22 -28.01 37.87
C LEU A 154 -46.55 -28.33 37.16
N MET A 155 -46.65 -28.05 35.84
CA MET A 155 -47.83 -28.37 35.05
C MET A 155 -48.07 -29.88 34.96
N LEU A 156 -47.02 -30.65 34.77
CA LEU A 156 -47.09 -32.13 34.77
C LEU A 156 -47.59 -32.69 36.09
N LEU A 157 -47.09 -32.16 37.19
CA LEU A 157 -47.51 -32.53 38.56
C LEU A 157 -48.99 -32.22 38.83
N GLN A 158 -49.47 -31.08 38.35
CA GLN A 158 -50.89 -30.71 38.47
C GLN A 158 -51.80 -31.61 37.62
N LEU A 159 -51.39 -32.01 36.43
CA LEU A 159 -52.10 -32.94 35.59
C LEU A 159 -52.18 -34.35 36.19
N LEU A 160 -51.11 -34.82 36.81
CA LEU A 160 -51.07 -36.11 37.49
C LEU A 160 -51.95 -36.10 38.77
N ARG A 161 -51.98 -35.03 39.53
CA ARG A 161 -52.89 -34.83 40.66
C ARG A 161 -54.36 -34.87 40.26
N LYS A 162 -54.69 -34.16 39.13
CA LYS A 162 -56.05 -34.12 38.63
C LYS A 162 -56.53 -35.52 38.16
N LYS A 163 -55.62 -36.31 37.58
CA LYS A 163 -55.92 -37.67 37.11
C LYS A 163 -56.14 -38.66 38.32
N ASN A 164 -55.50 -38.44 39.48
CA ASN A 164 -55.66 -39.25 40.67
C ASN A 164 -56.89 -38.91 41.53
N ILE A 165 -57.61 -37.82 41.24
CA ILE A 165 -58.85 -37.44 41.96
C ILE A 165 -60.09 -38.08 41.28
N PHE A 166 -59.94 -38.65 40.08
CA PHE A 166 -61.02 -39.34 39.33
C PHE A 166 -60.90 -40.84 39.28
N ARG A 167 -60.23 -41.43 40.32
CA ARG A 167 -60.20 -42.88 40.52
C ARG A 167 -60.81 -43.26 41.82
#